data_0c69c57f481ceca95fdebea6bff45e6b
#
_entry.id   0c69c57f481ceca95fdebea6bff45e6b
#
_cell.length_a   1.000
_cell.length_b   1.000
_cell.length_c   1.000
_cell.angle_alpha   90.00
_cell.angle_beta   90.00
_cell.angle_gamma   90.00
#
_symmetry.space_group_name_H-M   'P 1'
#
loop_
_entity.id
_entity.type
_entity.pdbx_description
1 polymer ?
#
loop_
_entity_poly.entity_id
_entity_poly.type
_entity_poly.pdbx_seq_one_letter_code
_entity_poly.pdbx_strand_id
1 'polypeptide(L)'
;MKRVLITGANSFVGVNVEKWLLQTPDEFIVETVDTMNEAWKKADFAKYDVVFHVAGIAHVDPKPKMAPLYYKVNRDLTIEIAKWAKKHGVKQFIFMSSKIVYHASKSLKGDVITENTKPHPNDFYGDSKLQAENGLRKLESSSFKVALLRPCMIYGLGNKGNLPRLAWLATKTPIFPAWHNKRSMIHVYNLAELVRQVILRELSGIFHPQNKEYADTVEIVRYR
;
A
#
# COMPACT_ATOMS: atom_id res chain seq x y z
N MET A 1 3.60 -0.14 24.65
CA MET A 1 2.50 0.41 23.83
C MET A 1 3.11 1.28 22.75
N LYS A 2 2.75 1.08 21.47
CA LYS A 2 3.25 1.85 20.31
C LYS A 2 2.24 2.91 19.90
N ARG A 3 2.70 4.12 19.67
CA ARG A 3 1.86 5.21 19.13
C ARG A 3 2.05 5.30 17.62
N VAL A 4 0.98 5.10 16.88
CA VAL A 4 0.98 4.99 15.42
C VAL A 4 0.18 6.15 14.81
N LEU A 5 0.79 6.89 13.91
CA LEU A 5 0.10 7.86 13.08
C LEU A 5 -0.15 7.26 11.69
N ILE A 6 -1.42 7.13 11.29
CA ILE A 6 -1.78 6.73 9.93
C ILE A 6 -2.04 7.99 9.10
N THR A 7 -1.27 8.18 8.05
CA THR A 7 -1.46 9.30 7.12
C THR A 7 -2.24 8.85 5.89
N GLY A 8 -3.28 9.57 5.54
CA GLY A 8 -4.24 9.18 4.51
C GLY A 8 -5.54 8.68 5.12
N ALA A 9 -6.15 9.53 5.97
CA ALA A 9 -7.45 9.28 6.59
C ALA A 9 -8.51 8.87 5.55
N ASN A 10 -9.43 7.98 5.96
CA ASN A 10 -10.52 7.45 5.12
C ASN A 10 -10.07 6.56 3.93
N SER A 11 -8.79 6.23 3.79
CA SER A 11 -8.36 5.25 2.80
C SER A 11 -8.80 3.84 3.20
N PHE A 12 -9.13 2.98 2.21
CA PHE A 12 -9.55 1.60 2.47
C PHE A 12 -8.55 0.83 3.35
N VAL A 13 -7.26 0.92 3.04
CA VAL A 13 -6.22 0.25 3.81
C VAL A 13 -6.04 0.89 5.18
N GLY A 14 -5.99 2.22 5.25
CA GLY A 14 -5.79 2.95 6.50
C GLY A 14 -6.87 2.62 7.53
N VAL A 15 -8.15 2.70 7.14
CA VAL A 15 -9.30 2.38 8.02
C VAL A 15 -9.27 0.92 8.50
N ASN A 16 -8.91 -0.03 7.64
CA ASN A 16 -8.85 -1.45 8.05
C ASN A 16 -7.66 -1.74 8.96
N VAL A 17 -6.50 -1.11 8.72
CA VAL A 17 -5.34 -1.23 9.61
C VAL A 17 -5.62 -0.58 10.97
N GLU A 18 -6.22 0.61 10.98
CA GLU A 18 -6.65 1.27 12.23
C GLU A 18 -7.56 0.36 13.05
N LYS A 19 -8.65 -0.16 12.44
CA LYS A 19 -9.57 -1.08 13.12
C LYS A 19 -8.89 -2.35 13.62
N TRP A 20 -7.92 -2.86 12.89
CA TRP A 20 -7.17 -4.06 13.27
C TRP A 20 -6.28 -3.81 14.48
N LEU A 21 -5.52 -2.72 14.48
CA LEU A 21 -4.63 -2.36 15.58
C LEU A 21 -5.41 -2.01 16.86
N LEU A 22 -6.57 -1.38 16.74
CA LEU A 22 -7.44 -1.04 17.88
C LEU A 22 -8.08 -2.26 18.56
N GLN A 23 -7.98 -3.46 17.98
CA GLN A 23 -8.37 -4.71 18.67
C GLN A 23 -7.43 -5.08 19.81
N THR A 24 -6.23 -4.51 19.84
CA THR A 24 -5.23 -4.70 20.91
C THR A 24 -4.85 -3.36 21.53
N PRO A 25 -5.77 -2.71 22.29
CA PRO A 25 -5.57 -1.37 22.83
C PRO A 25 -4.40 -1.28 23.83
N ASP A 26 -4.02 -2.39 24.44
CA ASP A 26 -2.84 -2.46 25.32
C ASP A 26 -1.51 -2.38 24.55
N GLU A 27 -1.53 -2.68 23.24
CA GLU A 27 -0.35 -2.63 22.39
C GLU A 27 -0.24 -1.32 21.61
N PHE A 28 -1.38 -0.71 21.21
CA PHE A 28 -1.40 0.40 20.26
C PHE A 28 -2.28 1.57 20.69
N ILE A 29 -1.80 2.78 20.44
CA ILE A 29 -2.59 4.00 20.29
C ILE A 29 -2.49 4.40 18.83
N VAL A 30 -3.63 4.55 18.15
CA VAL A 30 -3.67 4.86 16.72
C VAL A 30 -4.42 6.17 16.51
N GLU A 31 -3.81 7.06 15.76
CA GLU A 31 -4.42 8.30 15.29
C GLU A 31 -4.28 8.41 13.78
N THR A 32 -5.21 9.10 13.13
CA THR A 32 -5.21 9.30 11.69
C THR A 32 -5.17 10.77 11.32
N VAL A 33 -4.51 11.09 10.22
CA VAL A 33 -4.44 12.47 9.70
C VAL A 33 -4.68 12.50 8.19
N ASP A 34 -5.47 13.47 7.76
CA ASP A 34 -5.63 13.76 6.33
C ASP A 34 -4.40 14.52 5.81
N THR A 35 -3.99 14.16 4.60
CA THR A 35 -2.84 14.76 3.91
C THR A 35 -3.23 15.60 2.69
N MET A 36 -4.51 15.74 2.38
CA MET A 36 -4.99 16.50 1.23
C MET A 36 -4.72 18.00 1.35
N ASN A 37 -4.65 18.50 2.56
CA ASN A 37 -4.24 19.85 2.89
C ASN A 37 -3.04 19.82 3.84
N GLU A 38 -2.40 20.93 4.10
CA GLU A 38 -1.23 21.00 4.98
C GLU A 38 -1.57 20.80 6.48
N ALA A 39 -2.80 20.39 6.83
CA ALA A 39 -3.22 20.20 8.22
C ALA A 39 -2.37 19.13 8.95
N TRP A 40 -1.81 18.17 8.22
CA TRP A 40 -0.90 17.19 8.80
C TRP A 40 0.36 17.82 9.42
N LYS A 41 0.80 19.00 8.96
CA LYS A 41 1.93 19.75 9.56
C LYS A 41 1.61 20.28 10.96
N LYS A 42 0.32 20.38 11.32
CA LYS A 42 -0.13 20.79 12.66
C LYS A 42 -0.16 19.64 13.66
N ALA A 43 -0.10 18.39 13.18
CA ALA A 43 -0.02 17.22 14.04
C ALA A 43 1.35 17.18 14.74
N ASP A 44 1.34 16.86 16.02
CA ASP A 44 2.57 16.73 16.81
C ASP A 44 3.18 15.34 16.57
N PHE A 45 4.07 15.25 15.57
CA PHE A 45 4.74 14.01 15.20
C PHE A 45 5.66 13.46 16.30
N ALA A 46 6.12 14.29 17.23
CA ALA A 46 6.98 13.83 18.33
C ALA A 46 6.27 12.85 19.29
N LYS A 47 4.95 12.77 19.24
CA LYS A 47 4.17 11.83 20.03
C LYS A 47 4.20 10.39 19.50
N TYR A 48 4.58 10.18 18.22
CA TYR A 48 4.43 8.88 17.57
C TYR A 48 5.76 8.15 17.43
N ASP A 49 5.70 6.84 17.66
CA ASP A 49 6.82 5.93 17.39
C ASP A 49 6.90 5.57 15.90
N VAL A 50 5.74 5.49 15.25
CA VAL A 50 5.59 4.96 13.89
C VAL A 50 4.66 5.84 13.06
N VAL A 51 5.03 6.09 11.82
CA VAL A 51 4.14 6.62 10.79
C VAL A 51 3.85 5.52 9.77
N PHE A 52 2.56 5.18 9.61
CA PHE A 52 2.08 4.33 8.52
C PHE A 52 1.50 5.20 7.42
N HIS A 53 2.25 5.37 6.33
CA HIS A 53 1.89 6.25 5.23
C HIS A 53 1.15 5.49 4.14
N VAL A 54 -0.18 5.71 4.07
CA VAL A 54 -1.07 5.11 3.06
C VAL A 54 -1.66 6.14 2.11
N ALA A 55 -1.40 7.43 2.34
CA ALA A 55 -1.83 8.48 1.42
C ALA A 55 -1.22 8.26 0.03
N GLY A 56 -2.03 8.46 -0.98
CA GLY A 56 -1.59 8.33 -2.35
C GLY A 56 -2.75 8.24 -3.34
N ILE A 57 -2.45 8.50 -4.59
CA ILE A 57 -3.38 8.34 -5.70
C ILE A 57 -3.14 6.95 -6.30
N ALA A 58 -4.22 6.14 -6.33
CA ALA A 58 -4.25 4.81 -6.91
C ALA A 58 -5.62 4.56 -7.57
N HIS A 59 -5.72 3.55 -8.43
CA HIS A 59 -6.98 3.06 -9.02
C HIS A 59 -7.80 4.07 -9.84
N VAL A 60 -7.19 5.14 -10.30
CA VAL A 60 -7.79 6.06 -11.27
C VAL A 60 -7.21 5.69 -12.63
N ASP A 61 -8.06 5.59 -13.67
CA ASP A 61 -7.55 5.39 -15.05
C ASP A 61 -6.58 6.53 -15.37
N PRO A 62 -5.27 6.25 -15.45
CA PRO A 62 -4.27 7.30 -15.46
C PRO A 62 -4.22 7.98 -16.84
N LYS A 63 -4.80 9.16 -16.94
CA LYS A 63 -4.64 10.00 -18.13
C LYS A 63 -3.27 10.70 -18.09
N PRO A 64 -2.54 10.85 -19.20
CA PRO A 64 -1.21 11.45 -19.22
C PRO A 64 -1.12 12.80 -18.50
N LYS A 65 -2.17 13.63 -18.59
CA LYS A 65 -2.26 14.92 -17.91
C LYS A 65 -2.25 14.84 -16.38
N MET A 66 -2.48 13.67 -15.81
CA MET A 66 -2.47 13.45 -14.35
C MET A 66 -1.07 13.14 -13.81
N ALA A 67 -0.09 12.86 -14.65
CA ALA A 67 1.26 12.50 -14.22
C ALA A 67 1.86 13.47 -13.19
N PRO A 68 1.81 14.81 -13.38
CA PRO A 68 2.35 15.74 -12.39
C PRO A 68 1.71 15.60 -11.01
N LEU A 69 0.41 15.31 -10.95
CA LEU A 69 -0.31 15.12 -9.70
C LEU A 69 0.14 13.83 -8.99
N TYR A 70 0.39 12.74 -9.74
CA TYR A 70 0.92 11.49 -9.19
C TYR A 70 2.31 11.69 -8.58
N TYR A 71 3.22 12.39 -9.26
CA TYR A 71 4.53 12.70 -8.69
C TYR A 71 4.42 13.59 -7.46
N LYS A 72 3.59 14.62 -7.50
CA LYS A 72 3.37 15.52 -6.36
C LYS A 72 2.86 14.77 -5.13
N VAL A 73 1.87 13.86 -5.30
CA VAL A 73 1.23 13.18 -4.16
C VAL A 73 1.99 11.91 -3.77
N ASN A 74 2.31 11.03 -4.72
CA ASN A 74 2.90 9.72 -4.38
C ASN A 74 4.39 9.81 -4.07
N ARG A 75 5.12 10.78 -4.63
CA ARG A 75 6.56 10.96 -4.42
C ARG A 75 6.86 12.09 -3.45
N ASP A 76 6.51 13.33 -3.84
CA ASP A 76 7.00 14.52 -3.14
C ASP A 76 6.41 14.62 -1.73
N LEU A 77 5.09 14.48 -1.61
CA LEU A 77 4.41 14.49 -0.32
C LEU A 77 4.88 13.33 0.58
N THR A 78 5.06 12.13 0.03
CA THR A 78 5.58 10.98 0.78
C THR A 78 6.95 11.27 1.37
N ILE A 79 7.87 11.82 0.56
CA ILE A 79 9.23 12.16 1.02
C ILE A 79 9.19 13.32 2.02
N GLU A 80 8.32 14.32 1.81
CA GLU A 80 8.15 15.45 2.73
C GLU A 80 7.67 14.97 4.10
N ILE A 81 6.62 14.14 4.15
CA ILE A 81 6.11 13.58 5.41
C ILE A 81 7.17 12.72 6.11
N ALA A 82 7.93 11.91 5.37
CA ALA A 82 8.99 11.10 5.96
C ALA A 82 10.12 11.94 6.54
N LYS A 83 10.55 13.01 5.85
CA LYS A 83 11.53 13.98 6.39
C LYS A 83 11.01 14.65 7.65
N TRP A 84 9.73 15.03 7.65
CA TRP A 84 9.08 15.64 8.80
C TRP A 84 9.01 14.67 9.98
N ALA A 85 8.59 13.42 9.74
CA ALA A 85 8.58 12.37 10.76
C ALA A 85 9.96 12.16 11.38
N LYS A 86 10.99 11.99 10.54
CA LYS A 86 12.38 11.83 11.00
C LYS A 86 12.85 13.00 11.84
N LYS A 87 12.57 14.24 11.39
CA LYS A 87 12.95 15.47 12.12
C LYS A 87 12.31 15.53 13.52
N HIS A 88 11.12 14.98 13.68
CA HIS A 88 10.38 14.99 14.96
C HIS A 88 10.57 13.72 15.80
N GLY A 89 11.58 12.89 15.48
CA GLY A 89 11.98 11.76 16.32
C GLY A 89 11.15 10.49 16.14
N VAL A 90 10.29 10.39 15.11
CA VAL A 90 9.64 9.13 14.73
C VAL A 90 10.71 8.10 14.39
N LYS A 91 10.55 6.87 14.91
CA LYS A 91 11.56 5.81 14.78
C LYS A 91 11.36 4.92 13.55
N GLN A 92 10.12 4.80 13.08
CA GLN A 92 9.80 3.91 11.96
C GLN A 92 8.81 4.58 11.00
N PHE A 93 9.09 4.45 9.70
CA PHE A 93 8.22 4.90 8.62
C PHE A 93 7.85 3.70 7.73
N ILE A 94 6.57 3.36 7.70
CA ILE A 94 6.05 2.26 6.89
C ILE A 94 5.32 2.86 5.71
N PHE A 95 5.79 2.58 4.51
CA PHE A 95 5.23 3.12 3.27
C PHE A 95 4.41 2.09 2.52
N MET A 96 3.15 2.45 2.22
CA MET A 96 2.30 1.66 1.34
C MET A 96 2.68 1.95 -0.12
N SER A 97 3.62 1.16 -0.62
CA SER A 97 3.97 1.08 -2.03
C SER A 97 3.02 0.14 -2.78
N SER A 98 3.45 -0.48 -3.84
CA SER A 98 2.66 -1.44 -4.63
C SER A 98 3.57 -2.33 -5.46
N LYS A 99 3.12 -3.53 -5.81
CA LYS A 99 3.79 -4.36 -6.83
C LYS A 99 3.89 -3.69 -8.21
N ILE A 100 3.15 -2.61 -8.44
CA ILE A 100 3.19 -1.85 -9.71
C ILE A 100 4.57 -1.24 -10.00
N VAL A 101 5.46 -1.14 -9.00
CA VAL A 101 6.86 -0.73 -9.20
C VAL A 101 7.64 -1.71 -10.08
N TYR A 102 7.14 -2.94 -10.22
CA TYR A 102 7.57 -3.89 -11.22
C TYR A 102 6.76 -3.69 -12.50
N HIS A 103 7.26 -4.18 -13.60
CA HIS A 103 6.55 -4.10 -14.86
C HIS A 103 5.17 -4.76 -14.78
N ALA A 104 4.12 -4.06 -15.22
CA ALA A 104 2.81 -4.68 -15.41
C ALA A 104 2.87 -5.47 -16.73
N SER A 105 2.99 -6.79 -16.62
CA SER A 105 3.00 -7.65 -17.80
C SER A 105 1.70 -7.50 -18.61
N LYS A 106 1.86 -7.38 -19.93
CA LYS A 106 0.79 -7.54 -20.90
C LYS A 106 0.63 -8.99 -21.36
N SER A 107 1.50 -9.88 -20.90
CA SER A 107 1.48 -11.29 -21.24
C SER A 107 0.30 -12.00 -20.56
N LEU A 108 -0.40 -12.84 -21.31
CA LEU A 108 -1.45 -13.71 -20.76
C LEU A 108 -0.89 -14.78 -19.82
N LYS A 109 0.40 -15.12 -19.96
CA LYS A 109 1.09 -16.08 -19.07
C LYS A 109 1.43 -15.48 -17.70
N GLY A 110 1.33 -14.15 -17.54
CA GLY A 110 1.72 -13.45 -16.32
C GLY A 110 3.25 -13.43 -16.12
N ASP A 111 3.71 -12.66 -15.15
CA ASP A 111 5.10 -12.62 -14.73
C ASP A 111 5.20 -13.04 -13.27
N VAL A 112 6.22 -13.81 -12.94
CA VAL A 112 6.56 -14.16 -11.56
C VAL A 112 7.60 -13.17 -11.06
N ILE A 113 7.26 -12.41 -10.02
CA ILE A 113 8.20 -11.53 -9.34
C ILE A 113 8.99 -12.38 -8.34
N THR A 114 10.31 -12.40 -8.51
CA THR A 114 11.25 -13.07 -7.62
C THR A 114 12.10 -12.04 -6.86
N GLU A 115 12.92 -12.48 -5.92
CA GLU A 115 13.87 -11.62 -5.20
C GLU A 115 14.88 -10.92 -6.14
N ASN A 116 15.18 -11.54 -7.28
CA ASN A 116 16.09 -11.01 -8.30
C ASN A 116 15.42 -10.07 -9.30
N THR A 117 14.07 -9.95 -9.25
CA THR A 117 13.34 -9.08 -10.17
C THR A 117 13.61 -7.62 -9.83
N LYS A 118 14.20 -6.89 -10.77
CA LYS A 118 14.45 -5.45 -10.61
C LYS A 118 13.18 -4.66 -10.87
N PRO A 119 12.84 -3.66 -10.04
CA PRO A 119 11.77 -2.73 -10.32
C PRO A 119 12.00 -2.00 -11.66
N HIS A 120 10.99 -2.01 -12.51
CA HIS A 120 11.00 -1.35 -13.81
C HIS A 120 9.56 -0.96 -14.19
N PRO A 121 9.00 0.09 -13.57
CA PRO A 121 7.63 0.52 -13.84
C PRO A 121 7.48 1.01 -15.28
N ASN A 122 6.32 0.77 -15.88
CA ASN A 122 6.01 1.17 -17.25
C ASN A 122 4.94 2.27 -17.32
N ASP A 123 4.52 2.79 -16.18
CA ASP A 123 3.60 3.90 -16.07
C ASP A 123 4.03 4.88 -14.97
N PHE A 124 3.47 6.09 -15.00
CA PHE A 124 3.82 7.13 -14.04
C PHE A 124 3.33 6.85 -12.62
N TYR A 125 2.33 5.97 -12.44
CA TYR A 125 1.91 5.54 -11.11
C TYR A 125 3.01 4.67 -10.46
N GLY A 126 3.44 3.62 -11.14
CA GLY A 126 4.53 2.77 -10.67
C GLY A 126 5.83 3.55 -10.48
N ASP A 127 6.16 4.41 -11.44
CA ASP A 127 7.37 5.24 -11.37
C ASP A 127 7.33 6.22 -10.20
N SER A 128 6.20 6.90 -9.95
CA SER A 128 6.06 7.80 -8.79
C SER A 128 6.24 7.06 -7.45
N LYS A 129 5.72 5.83 -7.34
CA LYS A 129 5.91 4.99 -6.15
C LYS A 129 7.37 4.55 -6.00
N LEU A 130 8.03 4.12 -7.09
CA LEU A 130 9.43 3.73 -7.06
C LEU A 130 10.36 4.90 -6.69
N GLN A 131 10.11 6.08 -7.23
CA GLN A 131 10.86 7.29 -6.86
C GLN A 131 10.67 7.67 -5.39
N ALA A 132 9.45 7.48 -4.84
CA ALA A 132 9.20 7.65 -3.41
C ALA A 132 10.04 6.67 -2.58
N GLU A 133 10.02 5.38 -2.92
CA GLU A 133 10.84 4.37 -2.24
C GLU A 133 12.34 4.74 -2.24
N ASN A 134 12.86 5.17 -3.40
CA ASN A 134 14.26 5.59 -3.52
C ASN A 134 14.57 6.81 -2.64
N GLY A 135 13.63 7.75 -2.52
CA GLY A 135 13.73 8.90 -1.61
C GLY A 135 13.72 8.47 -0.14
N LEU A 136 12.83 7.56 0.23
CA LEU A 136 12.70 7.03 1.59
C LEU A 136 13.95 6.26 2.04
N ARG A 137 14.53 5.42 1.17
CA ARG A 137 15.77 4.68 1.48
C ARG A 137 16.94 5.60 1.82
N LYS A 138 17.01 6.78 1.19
CA LYS A 138 18.05 7.79 1.51
C LYS A 138 17.86 8.40 2.90
N LEU A 139 16.67 8.29 3.47
CA LEU A 139 16.36 8.78 4.83
C LEU A 139 16.64 7.74 5.91
N GLU A 140 16.75 6.46 5.54
CA GLU A 140 16.97 5.36 6.49
C GLU A 140 18.27 5.56 7.27
N SER A 141 18.24 5.24 8.56
CA SER A 141 19.40 5.32 9.47
C SER A 141 19.16 4.39 10.67
N SER A 142 20.13 4.27 11.56
CA SER A 142 19.99 3.53 12.81
C SER A 142 18.84 4.02 13.69
N SER A 143 18.50 5.30 13.61
CA SER A 143 17.41 5.93 14.38
C SER A 143 16.11 6.11 13.60
N PHE A 144 16.06 5.78 12.31
CA PHE A 144 14.89 5.93 11.45
C PHE A 144 14.80 4.77 10.47
N LYS A 145 14.00 3.78 10.83
CA LYS A 145 13.79 2.56 10.03
C LYS A 145 12.74 2.79 8.95
N VAL A 146 12.95 2.26 7.76
CA VAL A 146 12.03 2.36 6.62
C VAL A 146 11.55 0.98 6.20
N ALA A 147 10.23 0.75 6.24
CA ALA A 147 9.61 -0.45 5.71
C ALA A 147 8.78 -0.12 4.45
N LEU A 148 9.06 -0.80 3.36
CA LEU A 148 8.41 -0.61 2.06
C LEU A 148 7.49 -1.79 1.78
N LEU A 149 6.20 -1.59 1.79
CA LEU A 149 5.22 -2.64 1.51
C LEU A 149 4.83 -2.57 0.02
N ARG A 150 5.09 -3.63 -0.73
CA ARG A 150 4.72 -3.80 -2.15
C ARG A 150 3.60 -4.83 -2.30
N PRO A 151 2.39 -4.56 -1.80
CA PRO A 151 1.30 -5.51 -1.88
C PRO A 151 0.92 -5.82 -3.33
N CYS A 152 0.43 -7.04 -3.53
CA CYS A 152 -0.34 -7.43 -4.71
C CYS A 152 -1.75 -6.84 -4.65
N MET A 153 -2.73 -7.44 -5.35
CA MET A 153 -4.12 -6.99 -5.30
C MET A 153 -4.69 -7.16 -3.88
N ILE A 154 -5.01 -6.04 -3.23
CA ILE A 154 -5.66 -6.04 -1.93
C ILE A 154 -7.17 -6.20 -2.14
N TYR A 155 -7.81 -7.08 -1.35
CA TYR A 155 -9.26 -7.27 -1.38
C TYR A 155 -9.84 -7.34 0.04
N GLY A 156 -11.16 -7.17 0.13
CA GLY A 156 -11.93 -7.18 1.36
C GLY A 156 -13.20 -6.37 1.22
N LEU A 157 -14.06 -6.43 2.23
CA LEU A 157 -15.34 -5.72 2.24
C LEU A 157 -15.10 -4.20 2.16
N GLY A 158 -15.78 -3.53 1.24
CA GLY A 158 -15.66 -2.08 1.02
C GLY A 158 -14.53 -1.67 0.07
N ASN A 159 -13.77 -2.63 -0.52
CA ASN A 159 -12.77 -2.31 -1.52
C ASN A 159 -13.43 -1.81 -2.82
N LYS A 160 -12.93 -0.69 -3.35
CA LYS A 160 -13.36 -0.09 -4.63
C LYS A 160 -12.49 -0.49 -5.83
N GLY A 161 -11.59 -1.47 -5.66
CA GLY A 161 -10.64 -1.91 -6.70
C GLY A 161 -11.23 -2.82 -7.77
N ASN A 162 -10.36 -3.56 -8.45
CA ASN A 162 -10.74 -4.39 -9.61
C ASN A 162 -11.62 -5.61 -9.28
N LEU A 163 -11.57 -6.13 -8.05
CA LEU A 163 -12.34 -7.32 -7.68
C LEU A 163 -13.86 -7.07 -7.72
N PRO A 164 -14.42 -5.98 -7.16
CA PRO A 164 -15.83 -5.64 -7.33
C PRO A 164 -16.24 -5.45 -8.80
N ARG A 165 -15.37 -4.88 -9.63
CA ARG A 165 -15.62 -4.74 -11.07
C ARG A 165 -15.70 -6.10 -11.76
N LEU A 166 -14.81 -7.03 -11.41
CA LEU A 166 -14.83 -8.40 -11.93
C LEU A 166 -16.09 -9.15 -11.48
N ALA A 167 -16.46 -9.03 -10.20
CA ALA A 167 -17.68 -9.62 -9.67
C ALA A 167 -18.93 -9.06 -10.36
N TRP A 168 -19.00 -7.76 -10.57
CA TRP A 168 -20.10 -7.13 -11.32
C TRP A 168 -20.16 -7.65 -12.78
N LEU A 169 -19.02 -7.69 -13.48
CA LEU A 169 -18.95 -8.23 -14.85
C LEU A 169 -19.46 -9.68 -14.90
N ALA A 170 -19.08 -10.50 -13.92
CA ALA A 170 -19.53 -11.87 -13.79
C ALA A 170 -21.05 -12.01 -13.64
N THR A 171 -21.75 -11.01 -13.08
CA THR A 171 -23.22 -11.01 -12.98
C THR A 171 -23.92 -10.57 -14.26
N LYS A 172 -23.22 -9.88 -15.17
CA LYS A 172 -23.79 -9.29 -16.37
C LYS A 172 -23.52 -10.09 -17.64
N THR A 173 -22.48 -10.92 -17.65
CA THR A 173 -22.12 -11.73 -18.82
C THR A 173 -22.48 -13.18 -18.61
N PRO A 174 -23.35 -13.77 -19.47
CA PRO A 174 -23.74 -15.20 -19.39
C PRO A 174 -22.56 -16.12 -19.76
N ILE A 175 -21.61 -15.62 -20.53
CA ILE A 175 -20.44 -16.37 -20.98
C ILE A 175 -19.19 -15.60 -20.51
N PHE A 176 -18.35 -16.27 -19.74
CA PHE A 176 -17.06 -15.75 -19.33
C PHE A 176 -15.94 -16.60 -19.95
N PRO A 177 -14.97 -15.99 -20.66
CA PRO A 177 -13.86 -16.74 -21.24
C PRO A 177 -13.10 -17.51 -20.17
N ALA A 178 -12.98 -18.83 -20.31
CA ALA A 178 -12.30 -19.69 -19.35
C ALA A 178 -10.76 -19.60 -19.46
N TRP A 179 -10.22 -18.39 -19.40
CA TRP A 179 -8.79 -18.18 -19.36
C TRP A 179 -8.29 -18.22 -17.92
N HIS A 180 -7.63 -19.32 -17.59
CA HIS A 180 -6.98 -19.48 -16.29
C HIS A 180 -5.86 -18.45 -16.12
N ASN A 181 -6.03 -17.57 -15.18
CA ASN A 181 -5.05 -16.53 -14.87
C ASN A 181 -4.86 -16.44 -13.35
N LYS A 182 -3.78 -17.06 -12.89
CA LYS A 182 -3.40 -17.05 -11.47
C LYS A 182 -2.88 -15.67 -11.07
N ARG A 183 -3.46 -15.11 -10.01
CA ARG A 183 -3.09 -13.79 -9.48
C ARG A 183 -2.78 -13.87 -7.99
N SER A 184 -1.69 -13.22 -7.61
CA SER A 184 -1.43 -12.96 -6.20
C SER A 184 -2.43 -11.96 -5.67
N MET A 185 -3.04 -12.29 -4.54
CA MET A 185 -3.98 -11.43 -3.82
C MET A 185 -3.66 -11.45 -2.32
N ILE A 186 -4.07 -10.41 -1.61
CA ILE A 186 -4.00 -10.37 -0.15
C ILE A 186 -5.31 -9.84 0.42
N HIS A 187 -5.85 -10.54 1.42
CA HIS A 187 -6.97 -10.01 2.19
C HIS A 187 -6.49 -8.84 3.05
N VAL A 188 -7.31 -7.79 3.16
CA VAL A 188 -6.93 -6.57 3.87
C VAL A 188 -6.58 -6.82 5.34
N TYR A 189 -7.17 -7.80 6.00
CA TYR A 189 -6.83 -8.16 7.39
C TYR A 189 -5.47 -8.89 7.49
N ASN A 190 -5.10 -9.72 6.51
CA ASN A 190 -3.76 -10.31 6.46
C ASN A 190 -2.69 -9.24 6.25
N LEU A 191 -3.00 -8.22 5.44
CA LEU A 191 -2.14 -7.06 5.29
C LEU A 191 -2.04 -6.26 6.60
N ALA A 192 -3.17 -6.05 7.28
CA ALA A 192 -3.20 -5.34 8.56
C ALA A 192 -2.39 -6.07 9.64
N GLU A 193 -2.49 -7.41 9.70
CA GLU A 193 -1.67 -8.21 10.61
C GLU A 193 -0.17 -8.12 10.26
N LEU A 194 0.19 -8.14 8.97
CA LEU A 194 1.58 -7.90 8.59
C LEU A 194 2.06 -6.53 9.06
N VAL A 195 1.27 -5.47 8.88
CA VAL A 195 1.61 -4.12 9.37
C VAL A 195 1.81 -4.15 10.88
N ARG A 196 0.93 -4.81 11.63
CA ARG A 196 1.07 -5.01 13.08
C ARG A 196 2.41 -5.66 13.43
N GLN A 197 2.79 -6.75 12.74
CA GLN A 197 4.07 -7.44 12.98
C GLN A 197 5.28 -6.57 12.62
N VAL A 198 5.21 -5.81 11.53
CA VAL A 198 6.25 -4.86 11.12
C VAL A 198 6.46 -3.79 12.19
N ILE A 199 5.38 -3.29 12.80
CA ILE A 199 5.44 -2.30 13.89
C ILE A 199 6.05 -2.92 15.15
N LEU A 200 5.51 -4.04 15.62
CA LEU A 200 5.93 -4.65 16.89
C LEU A 200 7.40 -5.09 16.87
N ARG A 201 7.85 -5.62 15.74
CA ARG A 201 9.24 -6.09 15.56
C ARG A 201 10.17 -5.02 15.03
N GLU A 202 9.67 -3.81 14.81
CA GLU A 202 10.44 -2.68 14.25
C GLU A 202 11.21 -3.06 12.97
N LEU A 203 10.56 -3.78 12.06
CA LEU A 203 11.20 -4.28 10.86
C LEU A 203 11.42 -3.16 9.83
N SER A 204 12.50 -3.27 9.07
CA SER A 204 12.79 -2.41 7.90
C SER A 204 13.03 -3.27 6.66
N GLY A 205 13.12 -2.62 5.50
CA GLY A 205 13.35 -3.30 4.22
C GLY A 205 12.10 -3.42 3.37
N ILE A 206 12.10 -4.36 2.40
CA ILE A 206 11.03 -4.54 1.42
C ILE A 206 10.24 -5.79 1.74
N PHE A 207 8.91 -5.65 1.72
CA PHE A 207 7.97 -6.73 1.94
C PHE A 207 7.03 -6.88 0.74
N HIS A 208 6.77 -8.12 0.32
CA HIS A 208 5.84 -8.46 -0.75
C HIS A 208 4.64 -9.24 -0.18
N PRO A 209 3.70 -8.53 0.47
CA PRO A 209 2.57 -9.19 1.11
C PRO A 209 1.62 -9.80 0.09
N GLN A 210 1.34 -11.10 0.27
CA GLN A 210 0.38 -11.88 -0.50
C GLN A 210 -0.16 -13.04 0.33
N ASN A 211 -1.31 -13.57 -0.03
CA ASN A 211 -1.78 -14.84 0.51
C ASN A 211 -0.91 -15.99 -0.02
N LYS A 212 -0.92 -17.11 0.69
CA LYS A 212 -0.18 -18.31 0.28
C LYS A 212 -0.65 -18.84 -1.07
N GLU A 213 -1.95 -18.80 -1.32
CA GLU A 213 -2.57 -19.33 -2.51
C GLU A 213 -2.82 -18.24 -3.55
N TYR A 214 -2.69 -18.60 -4.82
CA TYR A 214 -3.06 -17.74 -5.93
C TYR A 214 -4.56 -17.88 -6.22
N ALA A 215 -5.20 -16.77 -6.53
CA ALA A 215 -6.58 -16.77 -7.00
C ALA A 215 -6.64 -16.92 -8.52
N ASP A 216 -7.48 -17.83 -9.00
CA ASP A 216 -7.79 -17.94 -10.43
C ASP A 216 -8.99 -17.06 -10.77
N THR A 217 -8.86 -16.24 -11.82
CA THR A 217 -9.94 -15.34 -12.24
C THR A 217 -11.21 -16.09 -12.64
N VAL A 218 -11.08 -17.29 -13.25
CA VAL A 218 -12.22 -18.12 -13.63
C VAL A 218 -12.94 -18.65 -12.41
N GLU A 219 -12.19 -19.09 -11.39
CA GLU A 219 -12.78 -19.57 -10.13
C GLU A 219 -13.53 -18.44 -9.41
N ILE A 220 -12.94 -17.25 -9.30
CA ILE A 220 -13.60 -16.08 -8.69
C ILE A 220 -14.94 -15.78 -9.36
N VAL A 221 -15.03 -15.96 -10.69
CA VAL A 221 -16.27 -15.71 -11.44
C VAL A 221 -17.28 -16.84 -11.28
N ARG A 222 -16.85 -18.10 -11.09
CA ARG A 222 -17.71 -19.26 -10.88
C ARG A 222 -18.33 -19.33 -9.49
N TYR A 223 -17.63 -18.90 -8.45
CA TYR A 223 -18.14 -18.84 -7.07
C TYR A 223 -18.99 -17.56 -6.89
N ARG A 224 -20.23 -17.60 -7.41
CA ARG A 224 -21.23 -16.54 -7.25
C ARG A 224 -22.10 -16.78 -6.01
#